data_b5a20eb4e2b6fc1b56d506894e046db1
#
_entry.id   b5a20eb4e2b6fc1b56d506894e046db1
#
_cell.length_a   1.000
_cell.length_b   1.000
_cell.length_c   1.000
_cell.angle_alpha   90.00
_cell.angle_beta   90.00
_cell.angle_gamma   90.00
#
_symmetry.space_group_name_H-M   'P 1'
#
loop_
_entity.id
_entity.type
_entity.pdbx_description
1 polymer ?
#
loop_
_entity_poly.entity_id
_entity_poly.type
_entity_poly.pdbx_seq_one_letter_code
_entity_poly.pdbx_strand_id
1 'polypeptide(L)'
;MGKNFQVIGIGNAXVDIFSKVDEGFLKVNCLDKGVMHLTSYEKAEFLLKNIKVSRKVAGGSAANTIVGLSQMGLXTAYIGKVGDDEWGQFFENDLISNQVFYSTKKSXIDSKNRTGHCLVLITPDGERTMNTYLGVTEFLSKDDLDKKLLRXCDWLYLEGYRYDGLDSKXAFSIAIRETKXAXGKVALSLSDPFCVDRHRKDFLNIIREGIDLIFCNXQELISLTQEKKLEPALKKALDFNCDIACTASSQGVFIRDSNSWLHIPTKEVTPDDATGAGDFFAAGFLYALINEKNKKYAGRLGNMYATEVIKNIGCRLNKEIMLNLKN
;
A
#
# COMPACT_ATOMS: atom_id res chain seq x y z
N MET A 1 16.85 -11.61 -22.44
CA MET A 1 16.02 -10.39 -22.64
C MET A 1 15.99 -9.61 -21.34
N GLY A 2 16.28 -8.32 -21.39
CA GLY A 2 16.20 -7.48 -20.19
C GLY A 2 14.77 -7.41 -19.67
N LYS A 3 14.63 -7.21 -18.36
CA LYS A 3 13.32 -7.05 -17.75
C LYS A 3 12.75 -5.68 -18.12
N ASN A 4 11.47 -5.65 -18.48
CA ASN A 4 10.82 -4.42 -18.95
C ASN A 4 10.42 -3.48 -17.81
N PHE A 5 10.18 -4.03 -16.61
CA PHE A 5 9.74 -3.27 -15.44
C PHE A 5 10.66 -3.54 -14.26
N GLN A 6 10.99 -2.49 -13.54
CA GLN A 6 11.78 -2.62 -12.33
C GLN A 6 10.91 -3.02 -11.15
N VAL A 7 9.67 -2.49 -11.08
CA VAL A 7 8.71 -2.90 -10.04
C VAL A 7 7.31 -3.02 -10.62
N ILE A 8 6.62 -4.09 -10.25
CA ILE A 8 5.18 -4.24 -10.53
C ILE A 8 4.47 -4.36 -9.19
N GLY A 9 3.43 -3.56 -8.98
CA GLY A 9 2.61 -3.63 -7.77
C GLY A 9 1.30 -4.36 -8.02
N ILE A 10 0.83 -5.09 -7.02
CA ILE A 10 -0.53 -5.67 -7.02
C ILE A 10 -1.22 -5.24 -5.73
N GLY A 11 -2.37 -4.58 -5.84
CA GLY A 11 -3.09 -4.10 -4.67
C GLY A 11 -4.46 -3.52 -4.97
N ASN A 12 -5.01 -2.84 -3.99
CA ASN A 12 -6.30 -2.15 -4.09
C ASN A 12 -6.24 -1.00 -5.11
N ALA A 13 -7.35 -0.79 -5.74
CA ALA A 13 -7.57 0.36 -6.63
C ALA A 13 -8.84 1.09 -6.20
N UNK A 14 -8.76 2.16 -5.53
CA UNK A 14 -9.67 2.85 -4.96
C UNK A 14 -9.47 4.20 -5.28
N VAL A 15 -10.54 5.11 -5.13
CA VAL A 15 -10.44 6.57 -5.18
C VAL A 15 -10.74 7.15 -3.81
N ASP A 16 -9.85 7.95 -3.29
CA ASP A 16 -10.05 8.64 -2.01
C ASP A 16 -10.74 9.98 -2.28
N ILE A 17 -11.88 10.19 -1.62
CA ILE A 17 -12.76 11.34 -1.81
C ILE A 17 -12.84 12.09 -0.48
N PHE A 18 -12.32 13.32 -0.47
CA PHE A 18 -12.19 14.13 0.75
C PHE A 18 -13.35 15.10 0.88
N SER A 19 -13.87 15.22 2.10
CA SER A 19 -14.90 16.19 2.43
C SER A 19 -14.73 16.70 3.87
N LYS A 20 -15.01 17.99 4.08
CA LYS A 20 -15.10 18.55 5.43
C LYS A 20 -16.53 18.36 5.93
N VAL A 21 -16.67 17.86 7.14
CA VAL A 21 -17.98 17.62 7.77
C VAL A 21 -17.91 18.10 9.23
N ASP A 22 -19.06 18.31 9.84
CA ASP A 22 -19.12 18.60 11.27
C ASP A 22 -19.37 17.33 12.11
N GLU A 23 -19.28 17.46 13.42
CA GLU A 23 -19.51 16.34 14.36
C GLU A 23 -20.93 15.79 14.23
N GLY A 24 -21.89 16.67 13.96
CA GLY A 24 -23.30 16.30 13.78
C GLY A 24 -23.50 15.35 12.61
N PHE A 25 -22.77 15.57 11.51
CA PHE A 25 -22.83 14.69 10.34
C PHE A 25 -22.41 13.26 10.70
N LEU A 26 -21.29 13.13 11.45
CA LEU A 26 -20.83 11.81 11.89
C LEU A 26 -21.88 11.12 12.77
N LYS A 27 -22.42 11.86 13.74
CA LYS A 27 -23.39 11.32 14.69
C LYS A 27 -24.67 10.84 14.00
N VAL A 28 -25.25 11.68 13.14
CA VAL A 28 -26.48 11.36 12.42
C VAL A 28 -26.29 10.12 11.52
N ASN A 29 -25.10 9.93 10.97
CA ASN A 29 -24.80 8.81 10.07
C ASN A 29 -24.21 7.60 10.79
N CYS A 30 -24.16 7.61 12.13
CA CYS A 30 -23.65 6.52 12.97
C CYS A 30 -22.22 6.14 12.59
N LEU A 31 -21.35 7.14 12.45
CA LEU A 31 -19.94 6.96 12.11
C LEU A 31 -19.06 7.26 13.31
N ASP A 32 -18.30 6.28 13.74
CA ASP A 32 -17.35 6.44 14.85
C ASP A 32 -16.17 7.28 14.37
N LYS A 33 -15.96 8.42 15.02
CA LYS A 33 -14.93 9.37 14.66
C LYS A 33 -13.52 8.74 14.74
N GLY A 34 -12.70 9.01 13.74
CA GLY A 34 -11.32 8.56 13.73
C GLY A 34 -11.12 7.09 13.33
N VAL A 35 -12.20 6.42 12.89
CA VAL A 35 -12.17 4.99 12.58
C VAL A 35 -12.39 4.77 11.07
N MET A 36 -11.80 3.70 10.54
CA MET A 36 -12.08 3.25 9.18
C MET A 36 -13.21 2.22 9.22
N HIS A 37 -14.29 2.53 8.53
CA HIS A 37 -15.45 1.66 8.39
C HIS A 37 -15.48 1.05 6.99
N LEU A 38 -15.69 -0.26 6.89
CA LEU A 38 -16.09 -0.88 5.63
C LEU A 38 -17.60 -0.67 5.46
N THR A 39 -18.01 -0.30 4.29
CA THR A 39 -19.41 0.07 4.05
C THR A 39 -19.96 -0.54 2.76
N SER A 40 -21.28 -0.67 2.68
CA SER A 40 -21.95 -1.14 1.46
C SER A 40 -21.99 -0.04 0.40
N TYR A 41 -22.25 -0.45 -0.85
CA TYR A 41 -22.42 0.49 -1.94
C TYR A 41 -23.53 1.51 -1.64
N GLU A 42 -24.66 1.03 -1.14
CA GLU A 42 -25.84 1.88 -0.85
C GLU A 42 -25.50 2.96 0.19
N LYS A 43 -24.79 2.57 1.27
CA LYS A 43 -24.39 3.54 2.30
C LYS A 43 -23.34 4.51 1.76
N ALA A 44 -22.37 4.03 1.00
CA ALA A 44 -21.35 4.89 0.38
C ALA A 44 -22.00 5.93 -0.54
N GLU A 45 -22.92 5.50 -1.38
CA GLU A 45 -23.67 6.41 -2.28
C GLU A 45 -24.49 7.43 -1.50
N PHE A 46 -25.16 6.98 -0.44
CA PHE A 46 -25.94 7.89 0.41
C PHE A 46 -25.04 8.96 1.01
N LEU A 47 -23.91 8.55 1.59
CA LEU A 47 -22.97 9.49 2.18
C LEU A 47 -22.43 10.46 1.12
N LEU A 48 -22.02 9.94 -0.04
CA LEU A 48 -21.47 10.75 -1.14
C LEU A 48 -22.44 11.84 -1.60
N LYS A 49 -23.72 11.52 -1.68
CA LYS A 49 -24.76 12.49 -2.08
C LYS A 49 -24.99 13.60 -1.04
N ASN A 50 -24.58 13.37 0.20
CA ASN A 50 -24.83 14.29 1.31
C ASN A 50 -23.58 15.03 1.77
N ILE A 51 -22.47 14.97 1.02
CA ILE A 51 -21.25 15.69 1.32
C ILE A 51 -20.85 16.60 0.16
N LYS A 52 -20.06 17.63 0.47
CA LYS A 52 -19.44 18.46 -0.56
C LYS A 52 -18.02 17.97 -0.78
N VAL A 53 -17.77 17.37 -1.94
CA VAL A 53 -16.43 16.86 -2.28
C VAL A 53 -15.46 18.03 -2.41
N SER A 54 -14.39 18.01 -1.62
CA SER A 54 -13.35 19.04 -1.67
C SER A 54 -12.17 18.62 -2.55
N ARG A 55 -11.88 17.31 -2.62
CA ARG A 55 -10.76 16.79 -3.40
C ARG A 55 -10.97 15.30 -3.68
N LYS A 56 -10.40 14.84 -4.79
CA LYS A 56 -10.33 13.42 -5.16
C LYS A 56 -8.88 13.05 -5.46
N VAL A 57 -8.45 11.88 -5.02
CA VAL A 57 -7.08 11.37 -5.26
C VAL A 57 -7.19 9.89 -5.56
N ALA A 58 -6.44 9.40 -6.53
CA ALA A 58 -6.35 7.95 -6.72
C ALA A 58 -5.65 7.36 -5.48
N GLY A 59 -6.27 6.36 -4.88
CA GLY A 59 -5.83 5.73 -3.64
C GLY A 59 -5.33 4.30 -3.85
N GLY A 60 -5.08 3.63 -2.75
CA GLY A 60 -4.51 2.29 -2.73
C GLY A 60 -3.07 2.35 -2.24
N SER A 61 -2.79 1.62 -1.17
CA SER A 61 -1.48 1.64 -0.50
C SER A 61 -0.36 1.27 -1.47
N ALA A 62 -0.46 0.13 -2.15
CA ALA A 62 0.56 -0.28 -3.11
C ALA A 62 0.62 0.68 -4.31
N ALA A 63 -0.52 1.23 -4.75
CA ALA A 63 -0.52 2.20 -5.85
C ALA A 63 0.29 3.45 -5.48
N ASN A 64 0.19 3.92 -4.23
CA ASN A 64 1.00 5.05 -3.75
C ASN A 64 2.49 4.75 -3.86
N THR A 65 2.90 3.57 -3.41
CA THR A 65 4.31 3.13 -3.49
C THR A 65 4.78 3.10 -4.95
N ILE A 66 3.98 2.52 -5.84
CA ILE A 66 4.32 2.37 -7.25
C ILE A 66 4.41 3.74 -7.95
N VAL A 67 3.46 4.64 -7.67
CA VAL A 67 3.52 6.02 -8.19
C VAL A 67 4.79 6.71 -7.70
N GLY A 68 5.13 6.57 -6.42
CA GLY A 68 6.36 7.15 -5.87
C GLY A 68 7.60 6.63 -6.61
N LEU A 69 7.68 5.33 -6.85
CA LEU A 69 8.79 4.73 -7.59
C LEU A 69 8.86 5.24 -9.03
N SER A 70 7.70 5.37 -9.69
CA SER A 70 7.65 5.92 -11.05
C SER A 70 8.14 7.38 -11.09
N GLN A 71 7.72 8.18 -10.10
CA GLN A 71 8.16 9.58 -10.00
C GLN A 71 9.67 9.69 -9.78
N MET A 72 10.30 8.68 -9.19
CA MET A 72 11.76 8.61 -9.05
C MET A 72 12.48 8.12 -10.32
N GLY A 73 11.74 7.79 -11.38
CA GLY A 73 12.28 7.42 -12.67
C GLY A 73 12.35 5.93 -12.96
N LEU A 74 11.72 5.12 -12.15
CA LEU A 74 11.70 3.68 -12.42
C LEU A 74 10.57 3.28 -13.38
N UNK A 75 10.51 2.24 -14.05
CA UNK A 75 9.71 1.68 -14.82
C UNK A 75 8.92 0.90 -14.09
N THR A 76 7.69 1.24 -14.00
CA THR A 76 6.76 0.57 -13.10
C THR A 76 5.45 0.19 -13.77
N ALA A 77 4.77 -0.84 -13.19
CA ALA A 77 3.42 -1.24 -13.63
C ALA A 77 2.56 -1.53 -12.39
N TYR A 78 1.25 -1.49 -12.58
CA TYR A 78 0.32 -1.78 -11.50
C TYR A 78 -0.79 -2.73 -11.97
N ILE A 79 -1.14 -3.69 -11.11
CA ILE A 79 -2.27 -4.58 -11.30
C ILE A 79 -3.25 -4.31 -10.15
N GLY A 80 -4.40 -3.77 -10.50
CA GLY A 80 -5.45 -3.47 -9.53
C GLY A 80 -6.77 -3.38 -10.29
N LYS A 81 -7.87 -3.80 -9.66
CA LYS A 81 -9.13 -3.97 -10.36
C LYS A 81 -10.06 -2.78 -10.15
N VAL A 82 -10.46 -2.14 -11.24
CA VAL A 82 -11.45 -1.05 -11.23
C VAL A 82 -12.65 -1.42 -12.12
N GLY A 83 -13.74 -0.73 -11.92
CA GLY A 83 -14.92 -0.86 -12.76
C GLY A 83 -14.83 0.02 -14.02
N ASP A 84 -15.66 -0.29 -15.01
CA ASP A 84 -15.78 0.52 -16.21
C ASP A 84 -16.74 1.70 -15.93
N ASP A 85 -16.30 2.58 -15.02
CA ASP A 85 -17.05 3.76 -14.58
C ASP A 85 -16.11 4.97 -14.46
N GLU A 86 -16.68 6.12 -14.07
CA GLU A 86 -15.90 7.36 -14.00
C GLU A 86 -14.78 7.30 -12.97
N TRP A 87 -14.98 6.58 -11.86
CA TRP A 87 -13.93 6.43 -10.83
C TRP A 87 -12.79 5.54 -11.34
N GLY A 88 -13.14 4.46 -12.06
CA GLY A 88 -12.14 3.58 -12.69
C GLY A 88 -11.33 4.31 -13.74
N GLN A 89 -11.99 5.17 -14.54
CA GLN A 89 -11.27 6.00 -15.52
C GLN A 89 -10.38 7.02 -14.82
N PHE A 90 -10.85 7.61 -13.72
CA PHE A 90 -10.05 8.53 -12.91
C PHE A 90 -8.78 7.86 -12.39
N PHE A 91 -8.92 6.64 -11.82
CA PHE A 91 -7.78 5.87 -11.29
C PHE A 91 -6.78 5.56 -12.39
N GLU A 92 -7.26 5.04 -13.53
CA GLU A 92 -6.40 4.70 -14.67
C GLU A 92 -5.65 5.93 -15.18
N ASN A 93 -6.34 7.06 -15.35
CA ASN A 93 -5.73 8.30 -15.82
C ASN A 93 -4.64 8.79 -14.87
N ASP A 94 -4.86 8.65 -13.56
CA ASP A 94 -3.87 9.02 -12.55
C ASP A 94 -2.59 8.18 -12.69
N LEU A 95 -2.74 6.86 -12.84
CA LEU A 95 -1.58 5.98 -13.02
C LEU A 95 -0.82 6.34 -14.30
N ILE A 96 -1.54 6.50 -15.42
CA ILE A 96 -0.93 6.83 -16.72
C ILE A 96 -0.21 8.18 -16.65
N SER A 97 -0.82 9.19 -16.02
CA SER A 97 -0.22 10.53 -15.89
C SER A 97 1.06 10.49 -15.04
N ASN A 98 1.17 9.52 -14.14
CA ASN A 98 2.38 9.27 -13.36
C ASN A 98 3.32 8.27 -14.02
N GLN A 99 3.08 7.94 -15.30
CA GLN A 99 3.92 7.04 -16.09
C GLN A 99 3.98 5.61 -15.57
N VAL A 100 2.95 5.19 -14.82
CA VAL A 100 2.80 3.80 -14.39
C VAL A 100 2.03 3.04 -15.48
N PHE A 101 2.59 1.94 -15.95
CA PHE A 101 1.90 1.08 -16.93
C PHE A 101 0.72 0.39 -16.23
N TYR A 102 -0.46 0.47 -16.85
CA TYR A 102 -1.68 -0.12 -16.30
C TYR A 102 -2.50 -0.72 -17.45
N SER A 103 -2.78 -2.02 -17.36
CA SER A 103 -3.52 -2.74 -18.40
C SER A 103 -4.52 -3.74 -17.83
N THR A 104 -4.80 -3.69 -16.52
CA THR A 104 -5.79 -4.57 -15.91
C THR A 104 -7.17 -4.30 -16.53
N LYS A 105 -7.81 -5.35 -17.00
CA LYS A 105 -9.12 -5.23 -17.64
C LYS A 105 -10.16 -4.73 -16.65
N LYS A 106 -10.90 -3.67 -17.04
CA LYS A 106 -11.98 -3.13 -16.22
C LYS A 106 -13.12 -4.13 -16.09
N SER A 107 -13.74 -4.13 -14.91
CA SER A 107 -14.89 -5.01 -14.66
C SER A 107 -16.19 -4.39 -15.16
N UNK A 108 -16.98 -5.02 -15.69
CA UNK A 108 -18.10 -4.69 -15.96
C UNK A 108 -18.63 -4.21 -14.80
N ILE A 109 -19.53 -3.29 -14.83
CA ILE A 109 -20.23 -2.70 -13.72
C ILE A 109 -21.71 -3.04 -13.71
N ASP A 110 -22.26 -3.06 -12.52
CA ASP A 110 -23.71 -3.19 -12.35
C ASP A 110 -24.14 -2.26 -11.21
N SER A 111 -25.33 -2.48 -10.65
CA SER A 111 -25.86 -1.61 -9.59
C SER A 111 -25.05 -1.69 -8.27
N LYS A 112 -24.22 -2.71 -8.09
CA LYS A 112 -23.48 -2.94 -6.84
C LYS A 112 -21.98 -3.10 -7.06
N ASN A 113 -21.56 -3.45 -8.25
CA ASN A 113 -20.16 -3.72 -8.56
C ASN A 113 -19.56 -2.53 -9.32
N ARG A 114 -19.03 -1.59 -8.57
CA ARG A 114 -18.42 -0.33 -9.04
C ARG A 114 -17.00 -0.23 -8.56
N THR A 115 -16.27 0.75 -9.09
CA THR A 115 -14.93 1.07 -8.58
C THR A 115 -14.97 1.41 -7.10
N GLY A 116 -14.06 0.85 -6.33
CA GLY A 116 -13.94 1.12 -4.91
C GLY A 116 -13.63 2.59 -4.61
N HIS A 117 -14.11 3.09 -3.50
CA HIS A 117 -13.78 4.44 -3.05
C HIS A 117 -13.81 4.56 -1.53
N CYS A 118 -13.04 5.50 -1.02
CA CYS A 118 -12.99 5.79 0.40
C CYS A 118 -13.40 7.24 0.63
N LEU A 119 -14.49 7.44 1.39
CA LEU A 119 -14.89 8.79 1.79
C LEU A 119 -14.08 9.16 3.03
N VAL A 120 -13.21 10.15 2.89
CA VAL A 120 -12.36 10.66 3.98
C VAL A 120 -13.02 11.93 4.51
N LEU A 121 -13.70 11.78 5.66
CA LEU A 121 -14.49 12.85 6.28
C LEU A 121 -13.64 13.52 7.35
N ILE A 122 -13.39 14.82 7.16
CA ILE A 122 -12.48 15.60 8.02
C ILE A 122 -13.32 16.52 8.90
N THR A 123 -13.23 16.34 10.22
CA THR A 123 -13.91 17.22 11.19
C THR A 123 -13.05 18.45 11.50
N PRO A 124 -13.63 19.53 12.13
CA PRO A 124 -12.90 20.76 12.34
C PRO A 124 -11.60 20.66 13.14
N ASP A 125 -11.47 19.62 13.98
CA ASP A 125 -10.25 19.36 14.74
C ASP A 125 -9.17 18.63 13.93
N GLY A 126 -9.45 18.37 12.62
CA GLY A 126 -8.51 17.68 11.72
C GLY A 126 -8.59 16.16 11.74
N GLU A 127 -9.45 15.58 12.60
CA GLU A 127 -9.60 14.13 12.68
C GLU A 127 -10.23 13.59 11.39
N ARG A 128 -9.82 12.39 10.99
CA ARG A 128 -10.30 11.73 9.77
C ARG A 128 -11.12 10.49 10.10
N THR A 129 -12.31 10.43 9.56
CA THR A 129 -13.19 9.27 9.65
C THR A 129 -13.35 8.72 8.23
N MET A 130 -13.00 7.46 8.02
CA MET A 130 -12.95 6.87 6.69
C MET A 130 -14.07 5.86 6.50
N ASN A 131 -14.70 5.90 5.33
CA ASN A 131 -15.78 4.98 4.96
C ASN A 131 -15.43 4.37 3.62
N THR A 132 -15.02 3.10 3.63
CA THR A 132 -14.47 2.43 2.47
C THR A 132 -15.46 1.42 1.89
N TYR A 133 -15.86 1.67 0.65
CA TYR A 133 -16.54 0.71 -0.19
C TYR A 133 -15.46 0.10 -1.09
N LEU A 134 -15.19 -1.20 -0.90
CA LEU A 134 -14.12 -1.87 -1.65
C LEU A 134 -14.44 -2.01 -3.13
N GLY A 135 -15.72 -2.23 -3.45
CA GLY A 135 -16.12 -2.36 -4.85
C GLY A 135 -15.45 -3.54 -5.54
N VAL A 136 -15.23 -3.40 -6.84
CA VAL A 136 -14.68 -4.49 -7.64
C VAL A 136 -13.24 -4.85 -7.29
N THR A 137 -12.51 -3.99 -6.58
CA THR A 137 -11.14 -4.32 -6.16
C THR A 137 -11.12 -5.57 -5.27
N GLU A 138 -12.23 -5.83 -4.55
CA GLU A 138 -12.39 -7.03 -3.73
C GLU A 138 -12.28 -8.32 -4.52
N PHE A 139 -12.63 -8.30 -5.81
CA PHE A 139 -12.71 -9.47 -6.67
C PHE A 139 -11.47 -9.66 -7.55
N LEU A 140 -10.37 -9.00 -7.23
CA LEU A 140 -9.11 -9.24 -7.94
C LEU A 140 -8.75 -10.72 -7.85
N SER A 141 -8.49 -11.34 -9.00
CA SER A 141 -8.30 -12.77 -9.11
C SER A 141 -7.13 -13.12 -10.04
N LYS A 142 -6.88 -14.42 -10.20
CA LYS A 142 -5.85 -14.91 -11.13
C LYS A 142 -6.11 -14.47 -12.58
N ASP A 143 -7.36 -14.22 -12.93
CA ASP A 143 -7.73 -13.84 -14.30
C ASP A 143 -7.36 -12.38 -14.63
N ASP A 144 -7.04 -11.60 -13.60
CA ASP A 144 -6.58 -10.22 -13.75
C ASP A 144 -5.05 -10.14 -13.93
N LEU A 145 -4.35 -11.26 -13.77
CA LEU A 145 -2.88 -11.28 -13.85
C LEU A 145 -2.39 -11.40 -15.28
N ASP A 146 -1.49 -10.53 -15.69
CA ASP A 146 -0.73 -10.71 -16.91
C ASP A 146 0.57 -11.43 -16.55
N LYS A 147 0.63 -12.74 -16.82
CA LYS A 147 1.79 -13.56 -16.49
C LYS A 147 3.05 -13.14 -17.27
N LYS A 148 2.88 -12.64 -18.49
CA LYS A 148 4.02 -12.15 -19.27
C LYS A 148 4.63 -10.93 -18.60
N LEU A 149 3.76 -10.02 -18.13
CA LEU A 149 4.17 -8.84 -17.39
C LEU A 149 4.95 -9.24 -16.13
N LEU A 150 4.41 -10.17 -15.35
CA LEU A 150 5.01 -10.61 -14.08
C LEU A 150 6.40 -11.23 -14.29
N ARG A 151 6.64 -11.90 -15.39
CA ARG A 151 7.95 -12.45 -15.76
C ARG A 151 8.94 -11.37 -16.19
N UNK A 152 8.56 -10.14 -16.30
CA UNK A 152 9.31 -9.16 -16.72
C UNK A 152 9.61 -8.24 -15.75
N CYS A 153 9.50 -8.53 -14.48
CA CYS A 153 9.86 -7.51 -13.48
C CYS A 153 11.05 -7.93 -12.61
N ASP A 154 11.76 -6.94 -12.08
CA ASP A 154 12.82 -7.19 -11.10
C ASP A 154 12.21 -7.46 -9.71
N TRP A 155 11.21 -6.65 -9.33
CA TRP A 155 10.53 -6.76 -8.05
C TRP A 155 9.01 -6.76 -8.24
N LEU A 156 8.34 -7.70 -7.57
CA LEU A 156 6.89 -7.71 -7.40
C LEU A 156 6.58 -7.17 -6.00
N TYR A 157 5.70 -6.16 -5.90
CA TYR A 157 5.28 -5.56 -4.64
C TYR A 157 3.83 -5.90 -4.36
N LEU A 158 3.57 -6.62 -3.27
CA LEU A 158 2.25 -7.15 -2.92
C LEU A 158 1.66 -6.41 -1.72
N GLU A 159 0.39 -6.04 -1.84
CA GLU A 159 -0.36 -5.37 -0.79
C GLU A 159 -1.14 -6.38 0.06
N GLY A 160 -0.82 -6.47 1.35
CA GLY A 160 -1.44 -7.43 2.26
C GLY A 160 -2.95 -7.30 2.38
N TYR A 161 -3.50 -6.09 2.26
CA TYR A 161 -4.96 -5.88 2.30
C TYR A 161 -5.72 -6.78 1.32
N ARG A 162 -5.10 -7.20 0.22
CA ARG A 162 -5.78 -8.05 -0.76
C ARG A 162 -6.10 -9.45 -0.22
N TYR A 163 -5.53 -9.83 0.92
CA TYR A 163 -5.92 -11.11 1.56
C TYR A 163 -7.37 -11.10 2.07
N ASP A 164 -8.01 -9.94 2.19
CA ASP A 164 -9.45 -9.89 2.48
C ASP A 164 -10.30 -10.36 1.29
N GLY A 165 -9.77 -10.40 0.08
CA GLY A 165 -10.45 -10.97 -1.10
C GLY A 165 -10.10 -12.44 -1.28
N LEU A 166 -11.10 -13.30 -1.33
CA LEU A 166 -10.89 -14.76 -1.42
C LEU A 166 -10.02 -15.16 -2.62
N ASP A 167 -10.32 -14.61 -3.79
CA ASP A 167 -9.62 -14.97 -5.03
C ASP A 167 -8.23 -14.37 -5.11
N SER A 168 -7.97 -13.33 -4.33
CA SER A 168 -6.67 -12.65 -4.33
C SER A 168 -5.57 -13.54 -3.76
N LYS A 169 -5.89 -14.41 -2.84
CA LYS A 169 -4.90 -15.37 -2.30
C LYS A 169 -4.32 -16.28 -3.39
N UNK A 170 -5.07 -16.54 -4.31
CA UNK A 170 -4.70 -17.29 -5.31
C UNK A 170 -3.89 -16.63 -6.20
N ALA A 171 -4.43 -15.54 -6.46
CA ALA A 171 -3.68 -14.70 -7.39
C ALA A 171 -2.26 -14.40 -6.91
N PHE A 172 -2.09 -14.10 -5.63
CA PHE A 172 -0.76 -13.80 -5.08
C PHE A 172 0.20 -14.98 -5.21
N SER A 173 -0.26 -16.20 -4.91
CA SER A 173 0.60 -17.40 -5.08
C SER A 173 1.04 -17.57 -6.53
N ILE A 174 0.14 -17.33 -7.48
CA ILE A 174 0.47 -17.41 -8.91
C ILE A 174 1.47 -16.30 -9.27
N ALA A 175 1.22 -15.07 -8.81
CA ALA A 175 2.11 -13.94 -9.12
C ALA A 175 3.52 -14.16 -8.59
N ILE A 176 3.64 -14.68 -7.36
CA ILE A 176 4.95 -15.02 -6.76
C ILE A 176 5.66 -16.06 -7.62
N ARG A 177 4.95 -17.14 -7.99
CA ARG A 177 5.54 -18.21 -8.79
C ARG A 177 6.03 -17.70 -10.14
N GLU A 178 5.21 -16.89 -10.83
CA GLU A 178 5.59 -16.35 -12.15
C GLU A 178 6.80 -15.41 -12.05
N THR A 179 6.84 -14.60 -11.01
CA THR A 179 7.95 -13.65 -10.78
C THR A 179 9.23 -14.39 -10.40
N LYS A 180 9.15 -15.29 -9.46
CA LYS A 180 10.31 -16.03 -8.95
C LYS A 180 10.92 -16.94 -10.00
N UNK A 181 10.14 -17.37 -10.77
CA UNK A 181 10.54 -18.19 -11.76
C UNK A 181 11.31 -17.57 -12.75
N ALA A 182 10.98 -16.38 -12.86
CA ALA A 182 11.76 -15.58 -13.84
C ALA A 182 12.95 -14.78 -13.20
N UNK A 183 13.25 -15.07 -11.92
CA UNK A 183 14.25 -14.59 -11.27
C UNK A 183 14.08 -13.35 -10.71
N GLY A 184 12.86 -12.89 -10.58
CA GLY A 184 12.46 -11.68 -9.87
C GLY A 184 12.40 -11.89 -8.37
N LYS A 185 12.28 -10.79 -7.66
CA LYS A 185 12.14 -10.79 -6.20
C LYS A 185 10.75 -10.33 -5.81
N VAL A 186 10.31 -10.68 -4.59
CA VAL A 186 8.96 -10.35 -4.12
C VAL A 186 9.03 -9.63 -2.78
N ALA A 187 8.40 -8.47 -2.70
CA ALA A 187 8.21 -7.73 -1.47
C ALA A 187 6.73 -7.76 -1.08
N LEU A 188 6.45 -7.83 0.21
CA LEU A 188 5.10 -7.88 0.76
C LEU A 188 4.95 -6.80 1.82
N SER A 189 3.94 -5.95 1.69
CA SER A 189 3.49 -5.08 2.78
C SER A 189 2.47 -5.81 3.62
N LEU A 190 2.62 -5.82 4.94
CA LEU A 190 1.64 -6.44 5.84
C LEU A 190 0.37 -5.59 5.99
N SER A 191 0.42 -4.33 5.59
CA SER A 191 -0.69 -3.39 5.43
C SER A 191 -1.29 -2.87 6.74
N ASP A 192 -1.80 -3.74 7.62
CA ASP A 192 -2.28 -3.27 8.92
C ASP A 192 -2.41 -4.44 9.91
N PRO A 193 -2.34 -4.18 11.23
CA PRO A 193 -2.33 -5.28 12.20
C PRO A 193 -3.61 -6.10 12.23
N PHE A 194 -4.77 -5.50 11.93
CA PHE A 194 -6.04 -6.24 11.90
C PHE A 194 -6.09 -7.19 10.70
N CYS A 195 -5.53 -6.77 9.57
CA CYS A 195 -5.39 -7.63 8.39
C CYS A 195 -4.48 -8.83 8.72
N VAL A 196 -3.37 -8.57 9.40
CA VAL A 196 -2.47 -9.64 9.84
C VAL A 196 -3.18 -10.61 10.78
N ASP A 197 -3.95 -10.10 11.76
CA ASP A 197 -4.67 -10.95 12.71
C ASP A 197 -5.67 -11.88 11.99
N ARG A 198 -6.41 -11.35 11.01
CA ARG A 198 -7.40 -12.13 10.24
C ARG A 198 -6.74 -13.22 9.38
N HIS A 199 -5.55 -12.94 8.85
CA HIS A 199 -4.92 -13.77 7.81
C HIS A 199 -3.52 -14.27 8.19
N ARG A 200 -3.21 -14.34 9.49
CA ARG A 200 -1.85 -14.69 9.97
C ARG A 200 -1.32 -15.96 9.33
N LYS A 201 -2.12 -17.03 9.31
CA LYS A 201 -1.70 -18.31 8.74
C LYS A 201 -1.35 -18.16 7.25
N ASP A 202 -2.16 -17.42 6.52
CA ASP A 202 -1.93 -17.19 5.10
C ASP A 202 -0.67 -16.36 4.87
N PHE A 203 -0.44 -15.32 5.69
CA PHE A 203 0.79 -14.54 5.60
C PHE A 203 2.02 -15.39 5.90
N LEU A 204 1.98 -16.22 6.93
CA LEU A 204 3.10 -17.12 7.25
C LEU A 204 3.36 -18.11 6.11
N ASN A 205 2.31 -18.60 5.46
CA ASN A 205 2.46 -19.51 4.31
C ASN A 205 3.10 -18.79 3.12
N ILE A 206 2.62 -17.61 2.75
CA ILE A 206 3.15 -16.88 1.59
C ILE A 206 4.61 -16.45 1.81
N ILE A 207 4.98 -16.13 3.06
CA ILE A 207 6.37 -15.82 3.41
C ILE A 207 7.27 -17.03 3.09
N ARG A 208 6.82 -18.24 3.43
CA ARG A 208 7.55 -19.48 3.13
C ARG A 208 7.59 -19.78 1.63
N GLU A 209 6.53 -19.39 0.88
CA GLU A 209 6.45 -19.63 -0.56
C GLU A 209 7.48 -18.83 -1.36
N GLY A 210 7.93 -17.68 -0.87
CA GLY A 210 8.95 -16.95 -1.62
C GLY A 210 8.98 -15.44 -1.48
N ILE A 211 8.59 -14.92 -0.32
CA ILE A 211 8.77 -13.50 -0.04
C ILE A 211 10.25 -13.23 0.24
N ASP A 212 10.81 -12.25 -0.45
CA ASP A 212 12.20 -11.84 -0.25
C ASP A 212 12.34 -10.69 0.75
N LEU A 213 11.30 -9.85 0.86
CA LEU A 213 11.33 -8.66 1.73
C LEU A 213 9.93 -8.38 2.28
N ILE A 214 9.84 -8.16 3.58
CA ILE A 214 8.60 -7.72 4.25
C ILE A 214 8.75 -6.26 4.64
N PHE A 215 7.74 -5.46 4.32
CA PHE A 215 7.53 -4.13 4.91
C PHE A 215 6.43 -4.22 5.96
N CYS A 216 6.70 -3.71 7.17
CA CYS A 216 5.73 -3.71 8.27
C CYS A 216 6.04 -2.56 9.24
N ASN A 217 5.08 -2.34 10.16
CA ASN A 217 5.35 -1.48 11.33
C ASN A 217 5.37 -2.33 12.60
N UNK A 218 5.58 -1.73 13.58
CA UNK A 218 5.72 -2.37 14.71
C UNK A 218 4.68 -3.22 15.03
N GLN A 219 3.36 -2.62 15.04
CA GLN A 219 2.15 -3.37 15.43
C GLN A 219 1.88 -4.56 14.52
N GLU A 220 2.16 -4.40 13.23
CA GLU A 220 1.99 -5.49 12.26
C GLU A 220 2.94 -6.66 12.56
N LEU A 221 4.19 -6.36 12.91
CA LEU A 221 5.14 -7.42 13.24
C LEU A 221 4.77 -8.12 14.54
N ILE A 222 4.32 -7.36 15.53
CA ILE A 222 3.82 -7.90 16.80
C ILE A 222 2.64 -8.86 16.53
N SER A 223 1.71 -8.43 15.68
CA SER A 223 0.57 -9.27 15.29
C SER A 223 1.02 -10.54 14.57
N LEU A 224 1.92 -10.42 13.59
CA LEU A 224 2.40 -11.57 12.81
C LEU A 224 3.11 -12.61 13.69
N THR A 225 3.91 -12.15 14.65
CA THR A 225 4.69 -13.03 15.52
C THR A 225 3.91 -13.48 16.76
N GLN A 226 2.74 -12.90 17.02
CA GLN A 226 1.92 -13.14 18.21
C GLN A 226 2.67 -12.82 19.51
N GLU A 227 3.51 -11.80 19.46
CA GLU A 227 4.21 -11.29 20.63
C GLU A 227 3.47 -10.09 21.23
N LYS A 228 3.89 -9.63 22.40
CA LYS A 228 3.24 -8.51 23.09
C LYS A 228 4.03 -7.21 22.98
N LYS A 229 5.31 -7.30 22.61
CA LYS A 229 6.25 -6.17 22.55
C LYS A 229 7.12 -6.29 21.30
N LEU A 230 7.69 -5.17 20.89
CA LEU A 230 8.53 -5.11 19.70
C LEU A 230 9.80 -5.98 19.83
N GLU A 231 10.51 -5.91 20.97
CA GLU A 231 11.77 -6.63 21.12
C GLU A 231 11.63 -8.15 20.94
N PRO A 232 10.70 -8.85 21.63
CA PRO A 232 10.51 -10.27 21.35
C PRO A 232 9.96 -10.53 19.95
N ALA A 233 9.17 -9.63 19.35
CA ALA A 233 8.70 -9.78 17.98
C ALA A 233 9.86 -9.74 16.99
N LEU A 234 10.79 -8.80 17.16
CA LEU A 234 12.01 -8.73 16.34
C LEU A 234 12.84 -10.03 16.46
N LYS A 235 13.00 -10.53 17.69
CA LYS A 235 13.76 -11.77 17.92
C LYS A 235 13.11 -12.96 17.19
N LYS A 236 11.79 -13.12 17.31
CA LYS A 236 11.06 -14.22 16.67
C LYS A 236 11.07 -14.09 15.14
N ALA A 237 11.04 -12.87 14.62
CA ALA A 237 11.06 -12.60 13.17
C ALA A 237 12.39 -13.02 12.51
N LEU A 238 13.45 -13.20 13.27
CA LEU A 238 14.72 -13.74 12.74
C LEU A 238 14.57 -15.17 12.19
N ASP A 239 13.52 -15.88 12.61
CA ASP A 239 13.24 -17.23 12.08
C ASP A 239 12.64 -17.18 10.66
N PHE A 240 12.15 -16.04 10.19
CA PHE A 240 11.66 -15.92 8.81
C PHE A 240 12.85 -15.91 7.84
N ASN A 241 12.71 -16.56 6.71
CA ASN A 241 13.79 -16.63 5.72
C ASN A 241 13.64 -15.52 4.67
N CYS A 242 13.60 -14.28 5.12
CA CYS A 242 13.46 -13.10 4.24
C CYS A 242 14.02 -11.86 4.93
N ASP A 243 14.28 -10.84 4.13
CA ASP A 243 14.61 -9.52 4.68
C ASP A 243 13.34 -8.87 5.26
N ILE A 244 13.51 -7.99 6.25
CA ILE A 244 12.40 -7.30 6.91
C ILE A 244 12.82 -5.85 7.16
N ALA A 245 11.95 -4.91 6.81
CA ALA A 245 12.09 -3.51 7.16
C ALA A 245 10.87 -3.14 8.02
N CYS A 246 11.10 -2.97 9.32
CA CYS A 246 10.04 -2.72 10.31
C CYS A 246 10.10 -1.26 10.76
N THR A 247 9.16 -0.44 10.30
CA THR A 247 9.11 0.97 10.70
C THR A 247 8.57 1.11 12.13
N ALA A 248 9.08 2.10 12.85
CA ALA A 248 8.77 2.30 14.27
C ALA A 248 8.52 3.79 14.57
N SER A 249 7.73 4.44 13.73
CA SER A 249 7.34 5.85 13.85
C SER A 249 8.56 6.75 14.09
N SER A 250 8.53 7.55 15.17
CA SER A 250 9.61 8.48 15.50
C SER A 250 10.94 7.78 15.80
N GLN A 251 10.94 6.48 16.06
CA GLN A 251 12.19 5.72 16.28
C GLN A 251 12.90 5.35 14.98
N GLY A 252 12.26 5.54 13.81
CA GLY A 252 12.86 5.20 12.52
C GLY A 252 12.54 3.79 12.07
N VAL A 253 13.55 3.00 11.71
CA VAL A 253 13.32 1.67 11.15
C VAL A 253 14.30 0.65 11.69
N PHE A 254 13.82 -0.58 11.89
CA PHE A 254 14.63 -1.76 12.19
C PHE A 254 14.68 -2.62 10.93
N ILE A 255 15.88 -2.88 10.44
CA ILE A 255 16.10 -3.67 9.21
C ILE A 255 16.85 -4.94 9.58
N ARG A 256 16.31 -6.09 9.15
CA ARG A 256 17.00 -7.36 9.38
C ARG A 256 18.33 -7.38 8.63
N ASP A 257 19.41 -7.69 9.36
CA ASP A 257 20.74 -7.84 8.79
C ASP A 257 21.34 -9.17 9.29
N SER A 258 21.22 -10.21 8.48
CA SER A 258 21.60 -11.58 8.83
C SER A 258 20.80 -12.06 10.06
N ASN A 259 21.45 -12.30 11.17
CA ASN A 259 20.82 -12.77 12.41
C ASN A 259 20.69 -11.65 13.47
N SER A 260 20.69 -10.40 13.01
CA SER A 260 20.59 -9.24 13.90
C SER A 260 19.73 -8.16 13.26
N TRP A 261 19.57 -7.04 13.96
CA TRP A 261 18.77 -5.91 13.47
C TRP A 261 19.63 -4.65 13.42
N LEU A 262 19.59 -3.99 12.27
CA LEU A 262 20.17 -2.66 12.08
C LEU A 262 19.09 -1.64 12.41
N HIS A 263 19.35 -0.76 13.37
CA HIS A 263 18.40 0.32 13.71
C HIS A 263 18.88 1.62 13.08
N ILE A 264 18.01 2.25 12.30
CA ILE A 264 18.29 3.53 11.66
C ILE A 264 17.27 4.55 12.18
N PRO A 265 17.70 5.49 13.02
CA PRO A 265 16.79 6.50 13.56
C PRO A 265 16.35 7.48 12.47
N THR A 266 15.26 8.17 12.73
CA THR A 266 14.73 9.22 11.85
C THR A 266 14.61 10.52 12.61
N LYS A 267 14.43 11.61 11.88
CA LYS A 267 14.14 12.92 12.49
C LYS A 267 12.70 12.94 12.96
N GLU A 268 12.50 13.40 14.17
CA GLU A 268 11.15 13.57 14.69
C GLU A 268 10.50 14.79 14.02
N VAL A 269 9.29 14.60 13.53
CA VAL A 269 8.47 15.69 12.97
C VAL A 269 7.05 15.53 13.48
N THR A 270 6.36 16.65 13.64
CA THR A 270 4.93 16.64 13.94
C THR A 270 4.20 16.40 12.61
N PRO A 271 3.45 15.30 12.47
CA PRO A 271 2.80 15.05 11.18
C PRO A 271 1.56 15.91 10.99
N ASP A 272 1.39 16.44 9.78
CA ASP A 272 0.12 17.00 9.35
C ASP A 272 -0.86 15.89 9.04
N ASP A 273 -0.34 14.78 8.48
CA ASP A 273 -1.13 13.63 8.09
C ASP A 273 -0.19 12.42 7.98
N ALA A 274 -0.34 11.44 8.85
CA ALA A 274 0.52 10.25 8.86
C ALA A 274 0.22 9.25 7.73
N THR A 275 -0.84 9.50 6.95
CA THR A 275 -1.23 8.61 5.86
C THR A 275 -0.12 8.56 4.79
N GLY A 276 0.19 7.37 4.33
CA GLY A 276 1.18 7.20 3.27
C GLY A 276 2.62 7.05 3.76
N ALA A 277 2.88 7.22 5.07
CA ALA A 277 4.25 7.10 5.59
C ALA A 277 4.88 5.75 5.23
N GLY A 278 4.14 4.66 5.46
CA GLY A 278 4.61 3.31 5.12
C GLY A 278 4.80 3.10 3.62
N ASP A 279 3.88 3.66 2.82
CA ASP A 279 3.93 3.55 1.36
C ASP A 279 5.19 4.23 0.80
N PHE A 280 5.50 5.42 1.31
CA PHE A 280 6.65 6.19 0.84
C PHE A 280 7.96 5.71 1.46
N PHE A 281 7.92 5.15 2.68
CA PHE A 281 9.06 4.40 3.19
C PHE A 281 9.42 3.27 2.23
N ALA A 282 8.43 2.45 1.83
CA ALA A 282 8.66 1.33 0.92
C ALA A 282 9.20 1.80 -0.44
N ALA A 283 8.68 2.92 -0.96
CA ALA A 283 9.16 3.47 -2.23
C ALA A 283 10.65 3.84 -2.14
N GLY A 284 11.05 4.59 -1.11
CA GLY A 284 12.46 4.97 -0.93
C GLY A 284 13.37 3.76 -0.74
N PHE A 285 12.92 2.82 0.08
CA PHE A 285 13.69 1.61 0.38
C PHE A 285 13.92 0.75 -0.89
N LEU A 286 12.84 0.47 -1.63
CA LEU A 286 12.93 -0.33 -2.87
C LEU A 286 13.77 0.39 -3.93
N TYR A 287 13.61 1.71 -4.07
CA TYR A 287 14.42 2.49 -5.01
C TYR A 287 15.91 2.27 -4.71
N ALA A 288 16.29 2.36 -3.44
CA ALA A 288 17.69 2.16 -3.04
C ALA A 288 18.20 0.75 -3.38
N LEU A 289 17.41 -0.29 -3.05
CA LEU A 289 17.80 -1.67 -3.35
C LEU A 289 17.95 -1.92 -4.85
N ILE A 290 17.04 -1.37 -5.66
CA ILE A 290 17.07 -1.52 -7.12
C ILE A 290 18.34 -0.86 -7.69
N ASN A 291 18.79 0.22 -7.07
CA ASN A 291 20.03 0.92 -7.45
C ASN A 291 21.26 0.37 -6.72
N GLU A 292 21.17 -0.86 -6.21
CA GLU A 292 22.27 -1.62 -5.61
C GLU A 292 22.90 -0.94 -4.38
N LYS A 293 22.12 -0.11 -3.67
CA LYS A 293 22.56 0.48 -2.41
C LYS A 293 22.40 -0.52 -1.27
N ASN A 294 23.17 -0.35 -0.22
CA ASN A 294 23.09 -1.23 0.94
C ASN A 294 21.85 -0.94 1.81
N LYS A 295 21.58 -1.82 2.76
CA LYS A 295 20.39 -1.73 3.64
C LYS A 295 20.38 -0.45 4.49
N LYS A 296 21.55 0.01 4.91
CA LYS A 296 21.66 1.25 5.72
C LYS A 296 21.22 2.46 4.90
N TYR A 297 21.70 2.56 3.65
CA TYR A 297 21.27 3.61 2.72
C TYR A 297 19.76 3.50 2.44
N ALA A 298 19.29 2.28 2.18
CA ALA A 298 17.87 2.05 1.87
C ALA A 298 16.96 2.50 3.04
N GLY A 299 17.35 2.18 4.27
CA GLY A 299 16.60 2.62 5.45
C GLY A 299 16.60 4.13 5.63
N ARG A 300 17.74 4.78 5.40
CA ARG A 300 17.82 6.25 5.46
C ARG A 300 16.92 6.90 4.41
N LEU A 301 16.97 6.41 3.18
CA LEU A 301 16.17 6.96 2.09
C LEU A 301 14.67 6.73 2.36
N GLY A 302 14.30 5.54 2.83
CA GLY A 302 12.93 5.25 3.23
C GLY A 302 12.43 6.20 4.32
N ASN A 303 13.24 6.42 5.37
CA ASN A 303 12.92 7.38 6.44
C ASN A 303 12.72 8.79 5.89
N MET A 304 13.56 9.24 4.95
CA MET A 304 13.45 10.56 4.35
C MET A 304 12.11 10.75 3.63
N TYR A 305 11.72 9.77 2.81
CA TYR A 305 10.46 9.85 2.08
C TYR A 305 9.25 9.77 3.02
N ALA A 306 9.30 8.87 4.02
CA ALA A 306 8.23 8.76 5.01
C ALA A 306 8.07 10.08 5.79
N THR A 307 9.18 10.70 6.20
CA THR A 307 9.18 11.96 6.94
C THR A 307 8.61 13.09 6.08
N GLU A 308 8.95 13.10 4.79
CA GLU A 308 8.49 14.17 3.90
C GLU A 308 7.00 14.08 3.60
N VAL A 309 6.49 12.87 3.35
CA VAL A 309 5.07 12.73 2.99
C VAL A 309 4.15 13.17 4.13
N ILE A 310 4.51 12.90 5.39
CA ILE A 310 3.66 13.24 6.55
C ILE A 310 3.63 14.73 6.88
N LYS A 311 4.49 15.54 6.26
CA LYS A 311 4.45 17.01 6.38
C LYS A 311 3.35 17.63 5.52
N ASN A 312 2.65 16.83 4.74
CA ASN A 312 1.67 17.30 3.76
C ASN A 312 0.33 16.57 3.96
N ILE A 313 -0.74 17.24 3.62
CA ILE A 313 -2.06 16.59 3.65
C ILE A 313 -2.20 15.72 2.39
N GLY A 314 -2.39 14.43 2.60
CA GLY A 314 -2.53 13.46 1.53
C GLY A 314 -1.41 12.43 1.56
N CYS A 315 -1.58 11.38 0.78
CA CYS A 315 -0.70 10.21 0.83
C CYS A 315 0.33 10.16 -0.30
N ARG A 316 0.55 11.27 -1.03
CA ARG A 316 1.54 11.31 -2.12
C ARG A 316 2.31 12.63 -2.14
N LEU A 317 3.58 12.51 -2.52
CA LEU A 317 4.45 13.67 -2.78
C LEU A 317 4.39 14.02 -4.27
N ASN A 318 4.70 15.28 -4.61
CA ASN A 318 4.82 15.65 -6.01
C ASN A 318 6.16 15.18 -6.59
N LYS A 319 6.22 15.11 -7.91
CA LYS A 319 7.38 14.57 -8.63
C LYS A 319 8.68 15.33 -8.33
N GLU A 320 8.61 16.64 -8.19
CA GLU A 320 9.79 17.46 -7.91
C GLU A 320 10.43 17.07 -6.57
N ILE A 321 9.60 16.94 -5.52
CA ILE A 321 10.07 16.52 -4.20
C ILE A 321 10.66 15.10 -4.30
N MET A 322 9.97 14.19 -5.01
CA MET A 322 10.44 12.81 -5.17
C MET A 322 11.83 12.74 -5.80
N LEU A 323 12.07 13.57 -6.82
CA LEU A 323 13.36 13.61 -7.51
C LEU A 323 14.46 14.26 -6.66
N ASN A 324 14.11 15.30 -5.91
CA ASN A 324 15.10 16.03 -5.10
C ASN A 324 15.62 15.19 -3.93
N LEU A 325 14.76 14.41 -3.29
CA LEU A 325 15.14 13.62 -2.13
C LEU A 325 16.09 12.47 -2.45
N LYS A 326 16.04 11.93 -3.67
CA LYS A 326 16.91 10.78 -4.03
C LYS A 326 18.34 11.19 -4.38
N ASN A 327 18.57 12.50 -4.65
CA ASN A 327 19.87 13.06 -4.97
C ASN A 327 20.63 13.51 -3.74
#